data_f7c575ac6d8e23756384a1e1b3bb561e
#
_entry.id   f7c575ac6d8e23756384a1e1b3bb561e
#
_cell.length_a   1.000
_cell.length_b   1.000
_cell.length_c   1.000
_cell.angle_alpha   90.00
_cell.angle_beta   90.00
_cell.angle_gamma   90.00
#
_symmetry.space_group_name_H-M   'P 1'
#
loop_
_entity.id
_entity.type
_entity.pdbx_description
1 polymer ?
#
loop_
_entity_poly.entity_id
_entity_poly.type
_entity_poly.pdbx_seq_one_letter_code
_entity_poly.pdbx_strand_id
1 'polypeptide(L)'
;MVSTSVTPPRSGVYYFSQGWKLITLPGIRRFVIMPLLVNIILIGCAFAWLFTRLDSWIPSLMSHVPEWLQWLSYLLWPIAVLSVVLVFGYFFSTIANWIAAPFNGLLAEQLEARLTGATPPDTGITGIVKDLPRIMKREWQKLAWYLPRAAVLLLLYFIPGIGQTVAPVLWFLFSAWMLAIQYCDYPFDNHKVPFKTMRGALRARKVTNMQFGALTSLFTLIPVLNLVIMPVAVCGATAMWVECYRSNHALWK
;
A
#
# COMPACT_ATOMS: atom_id res chain seq x y z
N MET A 1 -0.98 30.97 -29.31
CA MET A 1 -0.47 29.59 -29.47
C MET A 1 0.51 29.34 -28.34
N VAL A 2 0.05 28.72 -27.24
CA VAL A 2 0.94 28.34 -26.13
C VAL A 2 1.53 27.00 -26.54
N SER A 3 2.80 27.00 -26.91
CA SER A 3 3.58 25.78 -27.16
C SER A 3 3.61 24.98 -25.85
N THR A 4 2.77 23.98 -25.73
CA THR A 4 2.89 22.96 -24.69
C THR A 4 4.13 22.13 -25.06
N SER A 5 5.29 22.53 -24.54
CA SER A 5 6.47 21.67 -24.53
C SER A 5 6.13 20.42 -23.71
N VAL A 6 5.66 19.40 -24.41
CA VAL A 6 5.48 18.07 -23.82
C VAL A 6 6.89 17.54 -23.55
N THR A 7 7.40 17.82 -22.37
CA THR A 7 8.64 17.19 -21.88
C THR A 7 8.47 15.68 -22.04
N PRO A 8 9.44 14.96 -22.64
CA PRO A 8 9.34 13.52 -22.79
C PRO A 8 9.15 12.89 -21.41
N PRO A 9 8.28 11.87 -21.30
CA PRO A 9 8.00 11.25 -20.02
C PRO A 9 9.29 10.69 -19.43
N ARG A 10 9.59 11.11 -18.20
CA ARG A 10 10.73 10.60 -17.45
C ARG A 10 10.50 9.13 -17.08
N SER A 11 11.57 8.42 -16.76
CA SER A 11 11.49 6.99 -16.41
C SER A 11 10.74 6.77 -15.09
N GLY A 12 10.18 5.57 -14.89
CA GLY A 12 9.57 5.21 -13.60
C GLY A 12 10.56 5.24 -12.43
N VAL A 13 11.84 4.96 -12.72
CA VAL A 13 12.95 5.09 -11.76
C VAL A 13 13.09 6.53 -11.26
N TYR A 14 12.97 7.49 -12.17
CA TYR A 14 13.02 8.92 -11.81
C TYR A 14 11.89 9.28 -10.83
N TYR A 15 10.64 8.89 -11.11
CA TYR A 15 9.51 9.20 -10.22
C TYR A 15 9.63 8.51 -8.87
N PHE A 16 10.12 7.27 -8.83
CA PHE A 16 10.41 6.59 -7.59
C PHE A 16 11.47 7.34 -6.76
N SER A 17 12.56 7.76 -7.39
CA SER A 17 13.62 8.53 -6.72
C SER A 17 13.15 9.92 -6.27
N GLN A 18 12.25 10.56 -7.02
CA GLN A 18 11.62 11.81 -6.61
C GLN A 18 10.74 11.62 -5.37
N GLY A 19 10.08 10.48 -5.23
CA GLY A 19 9.31 10.15 -4.01
C GLY A 19 10.13 10.34 -2.75
N TRP A 20 11.37 9.83 -2.72
CA TRP A 20 12.27 9.99 -1.57
C TRP A 20 12.62 11.45 -1.24
N LYS A 21 12.76 12.29 -2.24
CA LYS A 21 13.01 13.73 -2.05
C LYS A 21 11.76 14.46 -1.56
N LEU A 22 10.60 14.10 -2.10
CA LEU A 22 9.34 14.79 -1.85
C LEU A 22 8.79 14.53 -0.45
N ILE A 23 9.02 13.35 0.15
CA ILE A 23 8.57 13.06 1.52
C ILE A 23 9.25 13.94 2.57
N THR A 24 10.45 14.46 2.28
CA THR A 24 11.21 15.29 3.21
C THR A 24 10.80 16.77 3.19
N LEU A 25 9.95 17.17 2.22
CA LEU A 25 9.51 18.55 2.09
C LEU A 25 8.75 19.04 3.34
N PRO A 26 9.02 20.27 3.81
CA PRO A 26 8.26 20.87 4.90
C PRO A 26 6.76 20.87 4.58
N GLY A 27 5.92 20.47 5.54
CA GLY A 27 4.48 20.34 5.36
C GLY A 27 4.02 18.98 4.80
N ILE A 28 4.84 18.27 4.02
CA ILE A 28 4.55 16.91 3.52
C ILE A 28 4.91 15.86 4.57
N ARG A 29 6.06 15.98 5.23
CA ARG A 29 6.55 15.03 6.23
C ARG A 29 5.57 14.72 7.35
N ARG A 30 4.69 15.66 7.73
CA ARG A 30 3.66 15.42 8.76
C ARG A 30 2.67 14.33 8.34
N PHE A 31 2.31 14.26 7.06
CA PHE A 31 1.40 13.23 6.53
C PHE A 31 2.08 11.86 6.40
N VAL A 32 3.40 11.80 6.51
CA VAL A 32 4.18 10.57 6.58
C VAL A 32 4.37 10.12 8.02
N ILE A 33 4.78 11.04 8.89
CA ILE A 33 5.12 10.74 10.29
C ILE A 33 3.88 10.41 11.11
N MET A 34 2.78 11.17 10.94
CA MET A 34 1.55 10.97 11.72
C MET A 34 0.97 9.54 11.60
N PRO A 35 0.70 9.02 10.39
CA PRO A 35 0.22 7.64 10.26
C PRO A 35 1.20 6.61 10.82
N LEU A 36 2.51 6.84 10.65
CA LEU A 36 3.55 5.95 11.19
C LEU A 36 3.51 5.92 12.72
N LEU A 37 3.42 7.07 13.37
CA LEU A 37 3.32 7.17 14.83
C LEU A 37 2.03 6.52 15.35
N VAL A 38 0.89 6.81 14.70
CA VAL A 38 -0.39 6.17 15.04
C VAL A 38 -0.28 4.66 14.96
N ASN A 39 0.30 4.12 13.88
CA ASN A 39 0.51 2.69 13.72
C ASN A 39 1.42 2.10 14.79
N ILE A 40 2.54 2.76 15.11
CA ILE A 40 3.47 2.31 16.16
C ILE A 40 2.76 2.28 17.53
N ILE A 41 2.00 3.32 17.87
CA ILE A 41 1.25 3.39 19.12
C ILE A 41 0.18 2.30 19.17
N LEU A 42 -0.61 2.16 18.10
CA LEU A 42 -1.67 1.16 18.04
C LEU A 42 -1.10 -0.26 18.14
N ILE A 43 -0.02 -0.56 17.39
CA ILE A 43 0.67 -1.86 17.45
C ILE A 43 1.22 -2.09 18.86
N GLY A 44 1.89 -1.10 19.45
CA GLY A 44 2.44 -1.19 20.80
C GLY A 44 1.37 -1.45 21.86
N CYS A 45 0.27 -0.71 21.85
CA CYS A 45 -0.87 -0.92 22.74
C CYS A 45 -1.50 -2.30 22.55
N ALA A 46 -1.66 -2.72 21.30
CA ALA A 46 -2.25 -4.00 20.97
C ALA A 46 -1.37 -5.18 21.42
N PHE A 47 -0.06 -5.11 21.23
CA PHE A 47 0.85 -6.12 21.77
C PHE A 47 0.91 -6.11 23.30
N ALA A 48 0.95 -4.94 23.93
CA ALA A 48 0.90 -4.85 25.39
C ALA A 48 -0.37 -5.51 25.95
N TRP A 49 -1.53 -5.21 25.37
CA TRP A 49 -2.78 -5.86 25.74
C TRP A 49 -2.74 -7.38 25.50
N LEU A 50 -2.22 -7.83 24.36
CA LEU A 50 -2.10 -9.25 24.03
C LEU A 50 -1.23 -9.98 25.04
N PHE A 51 -0.04 -9.48 25.38
CA PHE A 51 0.85 -10.12 26.34
C PHE A 51 0.21 -10.24 27.71
N THR A 52 -0.49 -9.20 28.20
CA THR A 52 -1.21 -9.29 29.49
C THR A 52 -2.32 -10.33 29.46
N ARG A 53 -2.94 -10.58 28.29
CA ARG A 53 -3.97 -11.64 28.15
C ARG A 53 -3.37 -13.04 28.03
N LEU A 54 -2.23 -13.17 27.35
CA LEU A 54 -1.53 -14.45 27.24
C LEU A 54 -1.11 -14.98 28.61
N ASP A 55 -0.62 -14.11 29.52
CA ASP A 55 -0.24 -14.47 30.88
C ASP A 55 -1.42 -15.05 31.70
N SER A 56 -2.65 -14.69 31.37
CA SER A 56 -3.86 -15.24 32.03
C SER A 56 -4.45 -16.45 31.31
N TRP A 57 -4.41 -16.49 29.99
CA TRP A 57 -5.05 -17.53 29.19
C TRP A 57 -4.24 -18.82 29.13
N ILE A 58 -2.90 -18.72 29.05
CA ILE A 58 -2.06 -19.91 28.95
C ILE A 58 -2.15 -20.79 30.19
N PRO A 59 -2.06 -20.30 31.43
CA PRO A 59 -2.27 -21.10 32.61
C PRO A 59 -3.67 -21.74 32.66
N SER A 60 -4.69 -20.98 32.24
CA SER A 60 -6.07 -21.51 32.17
C SER A 60 -6.21 -22.65 31.15
N LEU A 61 -5.56 -22.57 30.00
CA LEU A 61 -5.53 -23.65 29.02
C LEU A 61 -4.74 -24.86 29.53
N MET A 62 -3.62 -24.62 30.21
CA MET A 62 -2.76 -25.67 30.77
C MET A 62 -3.41 -26.42 31.90
N SER A 63 -4.30 -25.79 32.67
CA SER A 63 -5.05 -26.48 33.75
C SER A 63 -5.99 -27.62 33.24
N HIS A 64 -6.32 -27.63 31.96
CA HIS A 64 -7.11 -28.65 31.30
C HIS A 64 -6.27 -29.78 30.67
N VAL A 65 -4.91 -29.63 30.67
CA VAL A 65 -3.99 -30.60 30.08
C VAL A 65 -3.64 -31.67 31.14
N PRO A 66 -3.83 -32.99 30.85
CA PRO A 66 -3.43 -34.05 31.76
C PRO A 66 -1.95 -33.98 32.17
N GLU A 67 -1.62 -34.39 33.40
CA GLU A 67 -0.26 -34.31 33.97
C GLU A 67 0.82 -34.95 33.09
N TRP A 68 0.52 -36.07 32.46
CA TRP A 68 1.44 -36.79 31.58
C TRP A 68 1.79 -36.03 30.27
N LEU A 69 1.00 -35.01 29.91
CA LEU A 69 1.19 -34.16 28.74
C LEU A 69 1.78 -32.78 29.12
N GLN A 70 2.04 -32.50 30.39
CA GLN A 70 2.53 -31.19 30.84
C GLN A 70 3.91 -30.83 30.24
N TRP A 71 4.75 -31.81 29.90
CA TRP A 71 6.00 -31.60 29.20
C TRP A 71 5.79 -30.91 27.82
N LEU A 72 4.62 -31.16 27.22
CA LEU A 72 4.25 -30.57 25.93
C LEU A 72 4.02 -29.03 26.06
N SER A 73 3.76 -28.54 27.28
CA SER A 73 3.61 -27.09 27.53
C SER A 73 4.84 -26.29 27.14
N TYR A 74 6.04 -26.86 27.35
CA TYR A 74 7.30 -26.20 26.95
C TYR A 74 7.42 -26.01 25.44
N LEU A 75 6.79 -26.86 24.63
CA LEU A 75 6.76 -26.78 23.18
C LEU A 75 5.54 -25.98 22.68
N LEU A 76 4.39 -26.20 23.29
CA LEU A 76 3.14 -25.54 22.89
C LEU A 76 3.14 -24.04 23.20
N TRP A 77 3.79 -23.62 24.28
CA TRP A 77 3.81 -22.23 24.66
C TRP A 77 4.51 -21.32 23.61
N PRO A 78 5.74 -21.60 23.16
CA PRO A 78 6.37 -20.80 22.10
C PRO A 78 5.59 -20.87 20.77
N ILE A 79 5.02 -22.02 20.42
CA ILE A 79 4.20 -22.17 19.22
C ILE A 79 2.92 -21.33 19.32
N ALA A 80 2.24 -21.37 20.47
CA ALA A 80 1.04 -20.56 20.70
C ALA A 80 1.36 -19.06 20.63
N VAL A 81 2.41 -18.62 21.31
CA VAL A 81 2.85 -17.21 21.27
C VAL A 81 3.18 -16.80 19.84
N LEU A 82 3.98 -17.58 19.12
CA LEU A 82 4.34 -17.30 17.74
C LEU A 82 3.11 -17.25 16.84
N SER A 83 2.20 -18.19 16.96
CA SER A 83 0.95 -18.22 16.18
C SER A 83 0.08 -17.00 16.44
N VAL A 84 -0.10 -16.63 17.71
CA VAL A 84 -0.87 -15.44 18.09
C VAL A 84 -0.21 -14.17 17.56
N VAL A 85 1.11 -14.03 17.69
CA VAL A 85 1.86 -12.88 17.17
C VAL A 85 1.72 -12.77 15.65
N LEU A 86 1.82 -13.88 14.92
CA LEU A 86 1.68 -13.89 13.45
C LEU A 86 0.25 -13.55 13.03
N VAL A 87 -0.76 -14.18 13.62
CA VAL A 87 -2.16 -13.92 13.31
C VAL A 87 -2.53 -12.48 13.66
N PHE A 88 -2.17 -12.05 14.86
CA PHE A 88 -2.44 -10.70 15.33
C PHE A 88 -1.73 -9.65 14.49
N GLY A 89 -0.44 -9.86 14.17
CA GLY A 89 0.33 -8.98 13.29
C GLY A 89 -0.27 -8.87 11.89
N TYR A 90 -0.76 -9.98 11.33
CA TYR A 90 -1.43 -9.98 10.03
C TYR A 90 -2.74 -9.17 10.04
N PHE A 91 -3.64 -9.44 10.99
CA PHE A 91 -4.89 -8.69 11.11
C PHE A 91 -4.64 -7.21 11.40
N PHE A 92 -3.70 -6.92 12.28
CA PHE A 92 -3.38 -5.56 12.65
C PHE A 92 -2.76 -4.76 11.50
N SER A 93 -1.87 -5.39 10.73
CA SER A 93 -1.31 -4.78 9.50
C SER A 93 -2.41 -4.46 8.49
N THR A 94 -3.41 -5.33 8.35
CA THR A 94 -4.55 -5.10 7.45
C THR A 94 -5.38 -3.89 7.89
N ILE A 95 -5.71 -3.79 9.18
CA ILE A 95 -6.44 -2.66 9.76
C ILE A 95 -5.64 -1.36 9.63
N ALA A 96 -4.33 -1.42 9.93
CA ALA A 96 -3.43 -0.28 9.81
C ALA A 96 -3.37 0.27 8.36
N ASN A 97 -3.35 -0.61 7.37
CA ASN A 97 -3.40 -0.21 5.96
C ASN A 97 -4.73 0.46 5.58
N TRP A 98 -5.85 0.00 6.12
CA TRP A 98 -7.16 0.64 5.90
C TRP A 98 -7.22 2.04 6.54
N ILE A 99 -6.67 2.20 7.75
CA ILE A 99 -6.56 3.50 8.42
C ILE A 99 -5.63 4.43 7.64
N ALA A 100 -4.53 3.91 7.07
CA ALA A 100 -3.57 4.70 6.31
C ALA A 100 -4.10 5.17 4.94
N ALA A 101 -5.05 4.46 4.33
CA ALA A 101 -5.56 4.77 3.00
C ALA A 101 -6.07 6.23 2.82
N PRO A 102 -6.92 6.79 3.70
CA PRO A 102 -7.33 8.19 3.59
C PRO A 102 -6.17 9.18 3.78
N PHE A 103 -5.17 8.86 4.62
CA PHE A 103 -4.00 9.71 4.78
C PHE A 103 -3.11 9.74 3.54
N ASN A 104 -3.04 8.65 2.79
CA ASN A 104 -2.33 8.61 1.51
C ASN A 104 -3.04 9.45 0.43
N GLY A 105 -4.37 9.48 0.43
CA GLY A 105 -5.15 10.38 -0.42
C GLY A 105 -4.85 11.85 -0.11
N LEU A 106 -4.88 12.22 1.17
CA LEU A 106 -4.54 13.57 1.63
C LEU A 106 -3.08 13.94 1.31
N LEU A 107 -2.15 13.00 1.49
CA LEU A 107 -0.75 13.19 1.11
C LEU A 107 -0.62 13.53 -0.37
N ALA A 108 -1.32 12.79 -1.23
CA ALA A 108 -1.33 13.04 -2.68
C ALA A 108 -1.92 14.43 -3.01
N GLU A 109 -3.04 14.83 -2.39
CA GLU A 109 -3.66 16.16 -2.60
C GLU A 109 -2.73 17.29 -2.18
N GLN A 110 -2.15 17.19 -0.98
CA GLN A 110 -1.26 18.23 -0.45
C GLN A 110 0.02 18.37 -1.30
N LEU A 111 0.56 17.24 -1.75
CA LEU A 111 1.73 17.26 -2.61
C LEU A 111 1.40 17.81 -3.99
N GLU A 112 0.27 17.42 -4.59
CA GLU A 112 -0.17 17.95 -5.88
C GLU A 112 -0.37 19.47 -5.82
N ALA A 113 -1.06 19.96 -4.79
CA ALA A 113 -1.24 21.40 -4.59
C ALA A 113 0.09 22.13 -4.52
N ARG A 114 1.07 21.55 -3.81
CA ARG A 114 2.42 22.14 -3.72
C ARG A 114 3.18 22.12 -5.03
N LEU A 115 3.10 21.04 -5.81
CA LEU A 115 3.77 20.92 -7.10
C LEU A 115 3.17 21.82 -8.18
N THR A 116 1.88 22.15 -8.06
CA THR A 116 1.14 22.94 -9.03
C THR A 116 0.94 24.39 -8.62
N GLY A 117 1.34 24.76 -7.38
CA GLY A 117 1.11 26.10 -6.83
C GLY A 117 -0.37 26.38 -6.49
N ALA A 118 -1.22 25.35 -6.48
CA ALA A 118 -2.63 25.50 -6.10
C ALA A 118 -2.77 25.58 -4.58
N THR A 119 -3.87 26.16 -4.10
CA THR A 119 -4.24 26.08 -2.69
C THR A 119 -4.68 24.67 -2.36
N PRO A 120 -4.13 24.04 -1.29
CA PRO A 120 -4.57 22.72 -0.88
C PRO A 120 -6.08 22.76 -0.54
N PRO A 121 -6.85 21.74 -0.93
CA PRO A 121 -8.23 21.65 -0.50
C PRO A 121 -8.30 21.62 1.04
N ASP A 122 -9.21 22.36 1.62
CA ASP A 122 -9.48 22.29 3.06
C ASP A 122 -10.35 21.05 3.35
N THR A 123 -9.74 19.89 3.20
CA THR A 123 -10.39 18.61 3.47
C THR A 123 -10.32 18.34 4.97
N GLY A 124 -11.27 18.90 5.71
CA GLY A 124 -11.48 18.57 7.11
C GLY A 124 -11.86 17.09 7.29
N ILE A 125 -11.80 16.59 8.53
CA ILE A 125 -12.17 15.21 8.90
C ILE A 125 -13.54 14.81 8.35
N THR A 126 -14.48 15.74 8.32
CA THR A 126 -15.84 15.56 7.76
C THR A 126 -15.82 15.22 6.26
N GLY A 127 -14.91 15.80 5.49
CA GLY A 127 -14.71 15.47 4.07
C GLY A 127 -14.22 14.05 3.87
N ILE A 128 -13.25 13.62 4.69
CA ILE A 128 -12.71 12.25 4.67
C ILE A 128 -13.80 11.22 4.95
N VAL A 129 -14.60 11.45 6.01
CA VAL A 129 -15.70 10.53 6.39
C VAL A 129 -16.74 10.44 5.28
N LYS A 130 -17.07 11.55 4.63
CA LYS A 130 -18.02 11.60 3.50
C LYS A 130 -17.51 10.83 2.27
N ASP A 131 -16.21 10.85 2.02
CA ASP A 131 -15.59 10.16 0.89
C ASP A 131 -15.29 8.67 1.16
N LEU A 132 -15.40 8.22 2.42
CA LEU A 132 -15.09 6.85 2.81
C LEU A 132 -15.85 5.78 2.00
N PRO A 133 -17.17 5.89 1.73
CA PRO A 133 -17.87 4.90 0.91
C PRO A 133 -17.32 4.82 -0.53
N ARG A 134 -16.90 5.95 -1.10
CA ARG A 134 -16.29 6.00 -2.44
C ARG A 134 -14.93 5.31 -2.44
N ILE A 135 -14.10 5.61 -1.44
CA ILE A 135 -12.77 4.99 -1.24
C ILE A 135 -12.94 3.47 -1.10
N MET A 136 -13.86 3.01 -0.25
CA MET A 136 -14.13 1.58 -0.06
C MET A 136 -14.57 0.90 -1.36
N LYS A 137 -15.49 1.52 -2.11
CA LYS A 137 -15.91 1.01 -3.43
C LYS A 137 -14.71 0.89 -4.37
N ARG A 138 -13.79 1.85 -4.34
CA ARG A 138 -12.57 1.85 -5.15
C ARG A 138 -11.64 0.69 -4.78
N GLU A 139 -11.44 0.44 -3.48
CA GLU A 139 -10.65 -0.68 -2.99
C GLU A 139 -11.27 -2.02 -3.44
N TRP A 140 -12.60 -2.18 -3.36
CA TRP A 140 -13.30 -3.37 -3.88
C TRP A 140 -13.11 -3.57 -5.38
N GLN A 141 -13.11 -2.50 -6.18
CA GLN A 141 -12.85 -2.58 -7.62
C GLN A 141 -11.42 -3.07 -7.90
N LYS A 142 -10.44 -2.61 -7.11
CA LYS A 142 -9.05 -3.08 -7.20
C LYS A 142 -8.95 -4.57 -6.84
N LEU A 143 -9.55 -4.99 -5.72
CA LEU A 143 -9.58 -6.38 -5.30
C LEU A 143 -10.26 -7.30 -6.33
N ALA A 144 -11.42 -6.92 -6.82
CA ALA A 144 -12.15 -7.69 -7.83
C ALA A 144 -11.35 -7.84 -9.13
N TRP A 145 -10.51 -6.88 -9.46
CA TRP A 145 -9.62 -6.96 -10.61
C TRP A 145 -8.36 -7.80 -10.34
N TYR A 146 -7.83 -7.70 -9.12
CA TYR A 146 -6.60 -8.36 -8.67
C TYR A 146 -6.80 -9.86 -8.44
N LEU A 147 -7.79 -10.25 -7.62
CA LEU A 147 -7.94 -11.61 -7.10
C LEU A 147 -8.02 -12.69 -8.18
N PRO A 148 -8.82 -12.56 -9.26
CA PRO A 148 -8.88 -13.59 -10.27
C PRO A 148 -7.53 -13.81 -10.99
N ARG A 149 -6.77 -12.74 -11.20
CA ARG A 149 -5.46 -12.81 -11.85
C ARG A 149 -4.41 -13.40 -10.96
N ALA A 150 -4.43 -13.04 -9.66
CA ALA A 150 -3.57 -13.64 -8.65
C ALA A 150 -3.84 -15.14 -8.52
N ALA A 151 -5.12 -15.55 -8.49
CA ALA A 151 -5.50 -16.96 -8.44
C ALA A 151 -4.95 -17.74 -9.63
N VAL A 152 -5.10 -17.23 -10.84
CA VAL A 152 -4.54 -17.87 -12.06
C VAL A 152 -3.02 -17.99 -11.96
N LEU A 153 -2.32 -16.95 -11.50
CA LEU A 153 -0.86 -17.01 -11.32
C LEU A 153 -0.44 -17.99 -10.24
N LEU A 154 -1.21 -18.09 -9.14
CA LEU A 154 -0.95 -19.07 -8.08
C LEU A 154 -1.10 -20.51 -8.61
N LEU A 155 -2.06 -20.78 -9.49
CA LEU A 155 -2.21 -22.10 -10.11
C LEU A 155 -0.98 -22.52 -10.93
N LEU A 156 -0.22 -21.56 -11.49
CA LEU A 156 1.01 -21.87 -12.22
C LEU A 156 2.10 -22.48 -11.30
N TYR A 157 2.08 -22.19 -10.01
CA TYR A 157 3.05 -22.76 -9.06
C TYR A 157 2.90 -24.28 -8.88
N PHE A 158 1.71 -24.84 -9.19
CA PHE A 158 1.46 -26.28 -9.10
C PHE A 158 1.93 -27.05 -10.33
N ILE A 159 2.37 -26.36 -11.41
CA ILE A 159 2.86 -27.01 -12.61
C ILE A 159 4.37 -27.28 -12.46
N PRO A 160 4.80 -28.56 -12.45
CA PRO A 160 6.23 -28.90 -12.35
C PRO A 160 7.08 -28.22 -13.44
N GLY A 161 8.23 -27.69 -13.06
CA GLY A 161 9.12 -26.94 -13.95
C GLY A 161 8.71 -25.48 -14.14
N ILE A 162 7.45 -25.17 -14.44
CA ILE A 162 6.96 -23.79 -14.60
C ILE A 162 6.85 -23.08 -13.25
N GLY A 163 6.42 -23.79 -12.22
CA GLY A 163 6.22 -23.24 -10.88
C GLY A 163 7.49 -22.70 -10.26
N GLN A 164 8.64 -23.35 -10.50
CA GLN A 164 9.91 -22.93 -9.93
C GLN A 164 10.66 -21.89 -10.79
N THR A 165 10.36 -21.77 -12.07
CA THR A 165 11.12 -20.92 -13.02
C THR A 165 10.32 -19.70 -13.47
N VAL A 166 9.19 -19.92 -14.15
CA VAL A 166 8.40 -18.86 -14.82
C VAL A 166 7.45 -18.18 -13.84
N ALA A 167 6.79 -18.95 -12.95
CA ALA A 167 5.77 -18.42 -12.06
C ALA A 167 6.28 -17.31 -11.13
N PRO A 168 7.48 -17.40 -10.49
CA PRO A 168 8.02 -16.32 -9.67
C PRO A 168 8.27 -15.03 -10.46
N VAL A 169 8.75 -15.13 -11.71
CA VAL A 169 8.98 -13.97 -12.58
C VAL A 169 7.66 -13.29 -12.93
N LEU A 170 6.66 -14.08 -13.33
CA LEU A 170 5.33 -13.56 -13.65
C LEU A 170 4.67 -12.94 -12.42
N TRP A 171 4.85 -13.56 -11.25
CA TRP A 171 4.35 -13.03 -9.98
C TRP A 171 5.00 -11.68 -9.65
N PHE A 172 6.31 -11.56 -9.81
CA PHE A 172 7.01 -10.28 -9.61
C PHE A 172 6.51 -9.19 -10.56
N LEU A 173 6.39 -9.50 -11.86
CA LEU A 173 5.88 -8.55 -12.85
C LEU A 173 4.42 -8.14 -12.56
N PHE A 174 3.60 -9.09 -12.14
CA PHE A 174 2.23 -8.83 -11.74
C PHE A 174 2.17 -7.94 -10.48
N SER A 175 2.97 -8.25 -9.46
CA SER A 175 3.08 -7.45 -8.24
C SER A 175 3.56 -6.03 -8.54
N ALA A 176 4.56 -5.87 -9.39
CA ALA A 176 5.04 -4.57 -9.85
C ALA A 176 3.92 -3.76 -10.52
N TRP A 177 3.17 -4.39 -11.42
CA TRP A 177 2.03 -3.72 -12.07
C TRP A 177 0.94 -3.33 -11.08
N MET A 178 0.64 -4.19 -10.11
CA MET A 178 -0.36 -3.95 -9.08
C MET A 178 0.04 -2.81 -8.14
N LEU A 179 1.31 -2.75 -7.74
CA LEU A 179 1.81 -1.65 -6.91
C LEU A 179 1.79 -0.31 -7.67
N ALA A 180 2.11 -0.32 -8.98
CA ALA A 180 1.93 0.87 -9.80
C ALA A 180 0.46 1.33 -9.84
N ILE A 181 -0.49 0.41 -10.03
CA ILE A 181 -1.93 0.71 -9.96
C ILE A 181 -2.28 1.26 -8.58
N GLN A 182 -1.85 0.60 -7.50
CA GLN A 182 -2.20 0.96 -6.13
C GLN A 182 -1.78 2.39 -5.78
N TYR A 183 -0.55 2.76 -6.08
CA TYR A 183 -0.02 4.07 -5.69
C TYR A 183 -0.43 5.19 -6.65
N CYS A 184 -0.53 4.91 -7.96
CA CYS A 184 -1.06 5.88 -8.90
C CYS A 184 -2.57 6.14 -8.69
N ASP A 185 -3.27 5.20 -8.07
CA ASP A 185 -4.70 5.34 -7.82
C ASP A 185 -5.04 6.55 -6.94
N TYR A 186 -4.21 6.90 -5.96
CA TYR A 186 -4.49 8.02 -5.05
C TYR A 186 -4.73 9.35 -5.77
N PRO A 187 -3.83 9.87 -6.60
CA PRO A 187 -4.10 11.12 -7.30
C PRO A 187 -5.25 10.99 -8.33
N PHE A 188 -5.40 9.83 -8.97
CA PHE A 188 -6.54 9.63 -9.89
C PHE A 188 -7.88 9.60 -9.16
N ASP A 189 -7.96 8.97 -7.97
CA ASP A 189 -9.18 8.88 -7.18
C ASP A 189 -9.54 10.24 -6.55
N ASN A 190 -8.57 11.04 -6.12
CA ASN A 190 -8.79 12.41 -5.66
C ASN A 190 -9.49 13.25 -6.72
N HIS A 191 -9.17 13.03 -7.99
CA HIS A 191 -9.83 13.66 -9.13
C HIS A 191 -11.06 12.90 -9.65
N LYS A 192 -11.52 11.86 -8.94
CA LYS A 192 -12.71 11.07 -9.26
C LYS A 192 -12.64 10.39 -10.65
N VAL A 193 -11.45 10.17 -11.18
CA VAL A 193 -11.25 9.47 -12.46
C VAL A 193 -11.67 8.00 -12.34
N PRO A 194 -12.55 7.48 -13.21
CA PRO A 194 -13.00 6.09 -13.12
C PRO A 194 -11.85 5.07 -13.19
N PHE A 195 -11.95 3.98 -12.42
CA PHE A 195 -10.90 2.96 -12.34
C PHE A 195 -10.50 2.37 -13.70
N LYS A 196 -11.48 2.16 -14.59
CA LYS A 196 -11.24 1.66 -15.94
C LYS A 196 -10.41 2.65 -16.77
N THR A 197 -10.76 3.94 -16.70
CA THR A 197 -10.07 5.03 -17.41
C THR A 197 -8.63 5.18 -16.90
N MET A 198 -8.41 5.19 -15.57
CA MET A 198 -7.09 5.20 -14.98
C MET A 198 -6.22 4.05 -15.49
N ARG A 199 -6.72 2.80 -15.48
CA ARG A 199 -5.96 1.66 -16.00
C ARG A 199 -5.61 1.80 -17.48
N GLY A 200 -6.48 2.40 -18.27
CA GLY A 200 -6.20 2.74 -19.67
C GLY A 200 -5.04 3.72 -19.80
N ALA A 201 -5.06 4.79 -19.01
CA ALA A 201 -3.98 5.79 -18.94
C ALA A 201 -2.64 5.18 -18.50
N LEU A 202 -2.64 4.33 -17.47
CA LEU A 202 -1.43 3.64 -17.01
C LEU A 202 -0.87 2.69 -18.07
N ARG A 203 -1.74 1.99 -18.84
CA ARG A 203 -1.31 1.12 -19.94
C ARG A 203 -0.66 1.88 -21.08
N ALA A 204 -1.12 3.09 -21.38
CA ALA A 204 -0.50 3.95 -22.39
C ALA A 204 0.97 4.29 -22.07
N ARG A 205 1.35 4.23 -20.78
CA ARG A 205 2.73 4.45 -20.29
C ARG A 205 3.26 3.23 -19.54
N LYS A 206 3.02 2.04 -20.09
CA LYS A 206 3.28 0.76 -19.43
C LYS A 206 4.71 0.64 -18.89
N VAL A 207 5.70 1.04 -19.67
CA VAL A 207 7.13 0.90 -19.29
C VAL A 207 7.45 1.76 -18.05
N THR A 208 7.04 3.03 -18.05
CA THR A 208 7.25 3.94 -16.91
C THR A 208 6.57 3.40 -15.65
N ASN A 209 5.32 2.96 -15.75
CA ASN A 209 4.58 2.43 -14.61
C ASN A 209 5.15 1.10 -14.12
N MET A 210 5.61 0.22 -15.02
CA MET A 210 6.27 -1.03 -14.63
C MET A 210 7.59 -0.80 -13.90
N GLN A 211 8.42 0.13 -14.39
CA GLN A 211 9.66 0.49 -13.70
C GLN A 211 9.41 1.04 -12.30
N PHE A 212 8.43 1.94 -12.19
CA PHE A 212 8.02 2.50 -10.91
C PHE A 212 7.53 1.42 -9.94
N GLY A 213 6.62 0.56 -10.38
CA GLY A 213 6.07 -0.51 -9.56
C GLY A 213 7.09 -1.61 -9.24
N ALA A 214 8.03 -1.92 -10.14
CA ALA A 214 9.09 -2.88 -9.90
C ALA A 214 10.03 -2.41 -8.78
N LEU A 215 10.46 -1.14 -8.80
CA LEU A 215 11.25 -0.57 -7.70
C LEU A 215 10.47 -0.56 -6.40
N THR A 216 9.21 -0.14 -6.44
CA THR A 216 8.34 -0.17 -5.26
C THR A 216 8.24 -1.59 -4.70
N SER A 217 8.05 -2.60 -5.56
CA SER A 217 7.99 -4.01 -5.15
C SER A 217 9.29 -4.48 -4.49
N LEU A 218 10.44 -4.16 -5.09
CA LEU A 218 11.75 -4.56 -4.54
C LEU A 218 12.01 -3.93 -3.16
N PHE A 219 11.72 -2.65 -3.01
CA PHE A 219 11.93 -1.96 -1.73
C PHE A 219 10.93 -2.40 -0.65
N THR A 220 9.72 -2.82 -1.03
CA THR A 220 8.73 -3.38 -0.11
C THR A 220 9.19 -4.70 0.52
N LEU A 221 10.08 -5.45 -0.13
CA LEU A 221 10.64 -6.69 0.42
C LEU A 221 11.55 -6.46 1.64
N ILE A 222 12.05 -5.24 1.83
CA ILE A 222 12.93 -4.89 2.94
C ILE A 222 12.06 -4.36 4.09
N PRO A 223 11.92 -5.08 5.23
CA PRO A 223 10.93 -4.76 6.27
C PRO A 223 11.01 -3.34 6.81
N VAL A 224 12.23 -2.83 7.05
CA VAL A 224 12.44 -1.47 7.57
C VAL A 224 12.02 -0.42 6.54
N LEU A 225 12.37 -0.64 5.26
CA LEU A 225 12.03 0.27 4.17
C LEU A 225 10.53 0.23 3.87
N ASN A 226 9.88 -0.92 4.04
CA ASN A 226 8.44 -1.08 3.81
C ASN A 226 7.60 -0.10 4.63
N LEU A 227 8.05 0.29 5.82
CA LEU A 227 7.36 1.30 6.64
C LEU A 227 7.29 2.68 5.98
N VAL A 228 8.28 3.01 5.16
CA VAL A 228 8.42 4.33 4.53
C VAL A 228 8.11 4.29 3.04
N ILE A 229 8.16 3.09 2.42
CA ILE A 229 7.99 2.95 0.97
C ILE A 229 6.59 3.39 0.51
N MET A 230 5.57 3.18 1.33
CA MET A 230 4.21 3.59 1.00
C MET A 230 4.11 5.10 0.75
N PRO A 231 4.48 6.01 1.68
CA PRO A 231 4.45 7.45 1.41
C PRO A 231 5.43 7.87 0.31
N VAL A 232 6.58 7.23 0.16
CA VAL A 232 7.52 7.47 -0.94
C VAL A 232 6.84 7.19 -2.29
N ALA A 233 6.18 6.04 -2.41
CA ALA A 233 5.49 5.66 -3.63
C ALA A 233 4.28 6.56 -3.93
N VAL A 234 3.52 6.98 -2.91
CA VAL A 234 2.44 7.98 -3.08
C VAL A 234 3.00 9.30 -3.62
N CYS A 235 4.10 9.80 -3.05
CA CYS A 235 4.74 11.03 -3.51
C CYS A 235 5.27 10.91 -4.95
N GLY A 236 5.93 9.79 -5.27
CA GLY A 236 6.43 9.53 -6.62
C GLY A 236 5.30 9.40 -7.65
N ALA A 237 4.22 8.70 -7.31
CA ALA A 237 3.04 8.56 -8.14
C ALA A 237 2.31 9.91 -8.35
N THR A 238 2.26 10.77 -7.32
CA THR A 238 1.69 12.11 -7.43
C THR A 238 2.54 13.00 -8.36
N ALA A 239 3.87 12.94 -8.27
CA ALA A 239 4.73 13.64 -9.20
C ALA A 239 4.51 13.16 -10.64
N MET A 240 4.39 11.85 -10.84
CA MET A 240 4.08 11.27 -12.15
C MET A 240 2.68 11.66 -12.64
N TRP A 241 1.69 11.77 -11.75
CA TRP A 241 0.36 12.29 -12.07
C TRP A 241 0.45 13.71 -12.63
N VAL A 242 1.10 14.63 -11.92
CA VAL A 242 1.22 16.04 -12.29
C VAL A 242 1.90 16.20 -13.64
N GLU A 243 2.99 15.48 -13.88
CA GLU A 243 3.77 15.62 -15.12
C GLU A 243 3.16 14.85 -16.31
N CYS A 244 2.54 13.69 -16.08
CA CYS A 244 2.18 12.77 -17.15
C CYS A 244 0.69 12.67 -17.45
N TYR A 245 -0.17 12.89 -16.47
CA TYR A 245 -1.59 12.55 -16.59
C TYR A 245 -2.52 13.74 -16.40
N ARG A 246 -2.18 14.69 -15.53
CA ARG A 246 -3.04 15.81 -15.16
C ARG A 246 -3.52 16.64 -16.35
N SER A 247 -2.67 16.88 -17.33
CA SER A 247 -2.98 17.65 -18.54
C SER A 247 -3.74 16.86 -19.61
N ASN A 248 -4.00 15.57 -19.38
CA ASN A 248 -4.67 14.73 -20.37
C ASN A 248 -6.21 14.91 -20.31
N HIS A 249 -6.74 15.75 -21.20
CA HIS A 249 -8.16 16.04 -21.31
C HIS A 249 -9.06 14.80 -21.51
N ALA A 250 -8.53 13.67 -22.00
CA ALA A 250 -9.28 12.44 -22.16
C ALA A 250 -9.67 11.78 -20.83
N LEU A 251 -9.02 12.15 -19.72
CA LEU A 251 -9.34 11.65 -18.38
C LEU A 251 -10.54 12.36 -17.75
N TRP A 252 -10.93 13.52 -18.30
CA TRP A 252 -11.97 14.40 -17.74
C TRP A 252 -13.33 14.25 -18.43
N LYS A 253 -13.42 13.38 -19.43
CA LYS A 253 -14.66 12.99 -20.14
C LYS A 253 -15.20 11.69 -19.53
#